data_ff2ce591cecbc8f66147f4cbd8645614
#
_entry.id   ff2ce591cecbc8f66147f4cbd8645614
#
_cell.length_a   1.000
_cell.length_b   1.000
_cell.length_c   1.000
_cell.angle_alpha   90.00
_cell.angle_beta   90.00
_cell.angle_gamma   90.00
#
_symmetry.space_group_name_H-M   'P 1'
#
loop_
_entity.id
_entity.type
_entity.pdbx_description
1 polymer ?
#
loop_
_entity_poly.entity_id
_entity_poly.type
_entity_poly.pdbx_seq_one_letter_code
_entity_poly.pdbx_strand_id
1 'polypeptide(L)'
;MKKIEAIIKPFKLDEVKEALHEVGVKGLTVTEAKGFGRQKGHTELYRGAEYVVDFLPKVKIEVVVEDTLVERAVEAIQQAAHTGRIGDGKIFVSNVEEALRIRTGEKGAEAI
;
A
#
# COMPACT_ATOMS: atom_id res chain seq x y z
N MET A 1 -0.45 0.34 18.44
CA MET A 1 0.05 0.69 17.10
C MET A 1 -0.28 -0.43 16.11
N LYS A 2 -0.66 -0.04 14.92
CA LYS A 2 -0.96 -0.98 13.83
C LYS A 2 -0.19 -0.59 12.59
N LYS A 3 0.25 -1.58 11.85
CA LYS A 3 0.80 -1.39 10.51
C LYS A 3 -0.30 -1.68 9.49
N ILE A 4 -0.52 -0.74 8.60
CA ILE A 4 -1.41 -0.89 7.47
C ILE A 4 -0.54 -1.06 6.24
N GLU A 5 -0.71 -2.16 5.54
CA GLU A 5 0.01 -2.46 4.32
C GLU A 5 -1.01 -2.58 3.20
N ALA A 6 -0.87 -1.76 2.19
CA ALA A 6 -1.79 -1.73 1.06
C ALA A 6 -1.06 -2.03 -0.23
N ILE A 7 -1.56 -2.99 -0.99
CA ILE A 7 -1.08 -3.30 -2.33
C ILE A 7 -2.10 -2.72 -3.30
N ILE A 8 -1.70 -1.76 -4.12
CA ILE A 8 -2.60 -1.00 -4.98
C ILE A 8 -2.08 -0.92 -6.41
N LYS A 9 -2.94 -0.50 -7.32
CA LYS A 9 -2.54 -0.15 -8.69
C LYS A 9 -1.63 1.09 -8.65
N PRO A 10 -0.53 1.11 -9.43
CA PRO A 10 0.44 2.21 -9.36
C PRO A 10 -0.15 3.60 -9.61
N PHE A 11 -1.09 3.72 -10.54
CA PHE A 11 -1.66 5.03 -10.88
C PHE A 11 -2.58 5.60 -9.80
N LYS A 12 -2.87 4.83 -8.76
CA LYS A 12 -3.66 5.28 -7.61
C LYS A 12 -2.81 5.84 -6.47
N LEU A 13 -1.49 5.77 -6.58
CA LEU A 13 -0.60 6.17 -5.48
C LEU A 13 -0.83 7.60 -4.99
N ASP A 14 -0.91 8.56 -5.90
CA ASP A 14 -1.06 9.95 -5.51
C ASP A 14 -2.39 10.21 -4.79
N GLU A 15 -3.46 9.63 -5.28
CA GLU A 15 -4.78 9.75 -4.65
C GLU A 15 -4.79 9.15 -3.24
N VAL A 16 -4.16 7.98 -3.07
CA VAL A 16 -4.06 7.33 -1.77
C VAL A 16 -3.21 8.15 -0.80
N LYS A 17 -2.09 8.68 -1.27
CA LYS A 17 -1.22 9.55 -0.47
C LYS A 17 -1.99 10.76 0.05
N GLU A 18 -2.72 11.44 -0.81
CA GLU A 18 -3.51 12.61 -0.43
C GLU A 18 -4.62 12.24 0.56
N ALA A 19 -5.31 11.13 0.33
CA ALA A 19 -6.37 10.69 1.23
C ALA A 19 -5.84 10.35 2.63
N LEU A 20 -4.68 9.71 2.71
CA LEU A 20 -4.03 9.41 3.98
C LEU A 20 -3.58 10.69 4.70
N HIS A 21 -3.04 11.64 3.96
CA HIS A 21 -2.65 12.93 4.54
C HIS A 21 -3.85 13.65 5.15
N GLU A 22 -4.97 13.65 4.47
CA GLU A 22 -6.20 14.30 4.95
C GLU A 22 -6.74 13.72 6.26
N VAL A 23 -6.54 12.43 6.50
CA VAL A 23 -6.98 11.80 7.76
C VAL A 23 -5.93 11.85 8.85
N GLY A 24 -4.79 12.50 8.60
CA GLY A 24 -3.79 12.76 9.64
C GLY A 24 -2.58 11.84 9.63
N VAL A 25 -2.40 11.01 8.60
CA VAL A 25 -1.20 10.19 8.46
C VAL A 25 -0.05 11.09 8.01
N LYS A 26 1.03 11.12 8.80
CA LYS A 26 2.14 12.05 8.58
C LYS A 26 3.21 11.52 7.65
N GLY A 27 3.40 10.23 7.60
CA GLY A 27 4.43 9.62 6.75
C GLY A 27 4.01 8.25 6.27
N LEU A 28 4.55 7.85 5.13
CA LEU A 28 4.32 6.54 4.57
C LEU A 28 5.57 6.07 3.83
N THR A 29 5.69 4.77 3.69
CA THR A 29 6.75 4.15 2.90
C THR A 29 6.14 3.51 1.68
N VAL A 30 6.76 3.74 0.52
CA VAL A 30 6.28 3.21 -0.75
C VAL A 30 7.35 2.30 -1.34
N THR A 31 6.92 1.13 -1.77
CA THR A 31 7.79 0.16 -2.43
C THR A 31 7.14 -0.24 -3.75
N GLU A 32 7.91 -0.23 -4.82
CA GLU A 32 7.46 -0.82 -6.07
C GLU A 32 7.43 -2.33 -5.92
N ALA A 33 6.35 -2.95 -6.36
CA ALA A 33 6.13 -4.38 -6.22
C ALA A 33 5.58 -4.95 -7.51
N LYS A 34 5.58 -6.27 -7.60
CA LYS A 34 4.94 -6.99 -8.69
C LYS A 34 3.97 -7.98 -8.09
N GLY A 35 2.79 -8.06 -8.66
CA GLY A 35 1.75 -8.94 -8.17
C GLY A 35 1.29 -9.94 -9.22
N PHE A 36 0.95 -11.12 -8.75
CA PHE A 36 0.27 -12.12 -9.54
C PHE A 36 -1.01 -12.51 -8.80
N GLY A 37 -2.12 -12.50 -9.52
CA GLY A 37 -3.39 -12.84 -8.88
C GLY A 37 -4.50 -12.95 -9.91
N ARG A 38 -5.73 -12.64 -9.48
CA ARG A 38 -6.92 -12.79 -10.33
C ARG A 38 -6.92 -11.90 -11.57
N GLN A 39 -6.17 -10.80 -11.53
CA GLN A 39 -6.03 -9.89 -12.68
C GLN A 39 -5.27 -10.55 -13.83
N LYS A 40 -4.36 -11.47 -13.50
CA LYS A 40 -3.46 -12.17 -14.42
C LYS A 40 -2.59 -11.21 -15.23
N GLY A 41 -1.63 -11.76 -15.94
CA GLY A 41 -0.79 -11.02 -16.86
C GLY A 41 -1.36 -10.98 -18.26
N HIS A 42 -0.55 -10.57 -19.20
CA HIS A 42 -0.90 -10.51 -20.62
C HIS A 42 0.23 -11.14 -21.43
N THR A 43 -0.06 -11.42 -22.71
CA THR A 43 0.93 -11.96 -23.64
C THR A 43 1.61 -10.83 -24.38
N GLU A 44 2.94 -10.87 -24.44
CA GLU A 44 3.75 -9.94 -25.23
C GLU A 44 4.56 -10.71 -26.27
N LEU A 45 4.86 -10.03 -27.39
CA LEU A 45 5.74 -10.56 -28.43
C LEU A 45 7.14 -9.99 -28.25
N TYR A 46 8.14 -10.87 -28.28
CA TYR A 46 9.53 -10.47 -28.25
C TYR A 46 10.33 -11.37 -29.20
N ARG A 47 10.98 -10.75 -30.19
CA ARG A 47 11.75 -11.47 -31.21
C ARG A 47 10.96 -12.59 -31.90
N GLY A 48 9.67 -12.36 -32.16
CA GLY A 48 8.81 -13.31 -32.83
C GLY A 48 8.28 -14.45 -31.95
N ALA A 49 8.59 -14.46 -30.65
CA ALA A 49 8.08 -15.43 -29.71
C ALA A 49 7.09 -14.76 -28.75
N GLU A 50 6.06 -15.49 -28.37
CA GLU A 50 5.09 -15.03 -27.36
C GLU A 50 5.60 -15.31 -25.96
N TYR A 51 5.50 -14.30 -25.08
CA TYR A 51 5.79 -14.44 -23.66
C TYR A 51 4.57 -14.05 -22.85
N VAL A 52 4.23 -14.88 -21.88
CA VAL A 52 3.16 -14.55 -20.92
C VAL A 52 3.76 -13.68 -19.82
N VAL A 53 3.19 -12.50 -19.64
CA VAL A 53 3.58 -11.62 -18.54
C VAL A 53 2.68 -11.95 -17.35
N ASP A 54 3.21 -12.75 -16.42
CA ASP A 54 2.45 -13.25 -15.28
C ASP A 54 2.35 -12.24 -14.15
N PHE A 55 3.34 -11.36 -14.03
CA PHE A 55 3.40 -10.37 -12.96
C PHE A 55 3.08 -8.98 -13.49
N LEU A 56 2.26 -8.27 -12.74
CA LEU A 56 1.87 -6.90 -13.05
C LEU A 56 2.47 -5.94 -12.02
N PRO A 57 2.84 -4.72 -12.44
CA PRO A 57 3.35 -3.73 -11.50
C PRO A 57 2.27 -3.36 -10.47
N LYS A 58 2.69 -3.25 -9.23
CA LYS A 58 1.90 -2.81 -8.09
C LYS A 58 2.74 -1.86 -7.24
N VAL A 59 2.09 -1.18 -6.33
CA VAL A 59 2.76 -0.37 -5.33
C VAL A 59 2.32 -0.87 -3.96
N LYS A 60 3.29 -1.05 -3.08
CA LYS A 60 3.02 -1.37 -1.68
C LYS A 60 3.23 -0.12 -0.84
N ILE A 61 2.22 0.25 -0.08
CA ILE A 61 2.27 1.35 0.85
C ILE A 61 2.25 0.78 2.25
N GLU A 62 3.16 1.25 3.11
CA GLU A 62 3.18 0.89 4.52
C GLU A 62 3.05 2.15 5.36
N VAL A 63 2.14 2.13 6.31
CA VAL A 63 2.01 3.16 7.33
C VAL A 63 1.84 2.50 8.68
N VAL A 64 2.40 3.12 9.72
CA VAL A 64 2.17 2.70 11.09
C VAL A 64 1.42 3.83 11.79
N VAL A 65 0.30 3.49 12.39
CA VAL A 65 -0.60 4.46 13.01
C VAL A 65 -1.05 3.98 14.39
N GLU A 66 -1.56 4.90 15.18
CA GLU A 66 -2.20 4.55 16.43
C GLU A 66 -3.54 3.84 16.16
N ASP A 67 -3.96 3.01 17.10
CA ASP A 67 -5.17 2.20 16.94
C ASP A 67 -6.39 3.04 16.59
N THR A 68 -6.50 4.23 17.15
CA THR A 68 -7.64 5.13 16.93
C THR A 68 -7.75 5.65 15.50
N LEU A 69 -6.68 5.58 14.72
CA LEU A 69 -6.65 6.09 13.34
C LEU A 69 -6.87 4.98 12.30
N VAL A 70 -6.78 3.72 12.69
CA VAL A 70 -6.79 2.59 11.75
C VAL A 70 -8.01 2.59 10.84
N GLU A 71 -9.19 2.69 11.42
CA GLU A 71 -10.45 2.62 10.66
C GLU A 71 -10.52 3.69 9.57
N ARG A 72 -10.20 4.93 9.94
CA ARG A 72 -10.24 6.05 8.99
C ARG A 72 -9.16 5.93 7.92
N ALA A 73 -7.99 5.44 8.30
CA ALA A 73 -6.89 5.26 7.34
C ALA A 73 -7.23 4.15 6.34
N VAL A 74 -7.74 3.01 6.80
CA VAL A 74 -8.15 1.91 5.92
C VAL A 74 -9.26 2.35 4.97
N GLU A 75 -10.27 3.05 5.48
CA GLU A 75 -11.35 3.57 4.65
C GLU A 75 -10.84 4.55 3.60
N ALA A 76 -9.94 5.44 3.98
CA ALA A 76 -9.33 6.41 3.05
C ALA A 76 -8.60 5.70 1.91
N ILE A 77 -7.81 4.67 2.23
CA ILE A 77 -7.11 3.89 1.20
C ILE A 77 -8.10 3.19 0.29
N GLN A 78 -9.09 2.53 0.87
CA GLN A 78 -10.08 1.78 0.11
C GLN A 78 -10.80 2.66 -0.90
N GLN A 79 -11.28 3.81 -0.48
CA GLN A 79 -12.00 4.73 -1.35
C GLN A 79 -11.11 5.30 -2.44
N ALA A 80 -9.89 5.71 -2.09
CA ALA A 80 -8.98 6.32 -3.04
C ALA A 80 -8.42 5.32 -4.07
N ALA A 81 -8.22 4.07 -3.66
CA ALA A 81 -7.64 3.03 -4.54
C ALA A 81 -8.68 2.27 -5.36
N HIS A 82 -9.94 2.40 -5.03
CA HIS A 82 -11.02 1.62 -5.64
C HIS A 82 -11.26 2.00 -7.10
N THR A 83 -11.31 1.02 -7.99
CA THR A 83 -11.79 1.17 -9.36
C THR A 83 -13.01 0.29 -9.65
N GLY A 84 -13.21 -0.76 -8.84
CA GLY A 84 -14.26 -1.75 -9.05
C GLY A 84 -13.85 -2.89 -9.96
N ARG A 85 -12.60 -2.86 -10.46
CA ARG A 85 -12.07 -3.89 -11.35
C ARG A 85 -11.16 -4.84 -10.61
N ILE A 86 -11.01 -6.05 -11.13
CA ILE A 86 -10.04 -7.02 -10.62
C ILE A 86 -8.65 -6.38 -10.64
N GLY A 87 -7.87 -6.59 -9.58
CA GLY A 87 -6.54 -6.05 -9.47
C GLY A 87 -6.44 -4.77 -8.62
N ASP A 88 -7.54 -4.33 -8.02
CA ASP A 88 -7.53 -3.16 -7.14
C ASP A 88 -6.62 -3.32 -5.93
N GLY A 89 -6.38 -4.55 -5.52
CA GLY A 89 -5.44 -4.85 -4.45
C GLY A 89 -6.11 -5.21 -3.12
N LYS A 90 -5.31 -5.18 -2.07
CA LYS A 90 -5.74 -5.58 -0.72
C LYS A 90 -5.07 -4.72 0.32
N ILE A 91 -5.71 -4.65 1.47
CA ILE A 91 -5.20 -3.95 2.64
C ILE A 91 -5.05 -4.97 3.76
N PHE A 92 -3.89 -4.98 4.40
CA PHE A 92 -3.61 -5.83 5.55
C PHE A 92 -3.31 -4.96 6.75
N VAL A 93 -3.83 -5.36 7.90
CA VAL A 93 -3.58 -4.67 9.17
C VAL A 93 -2.97 -5.66 10.14
N SER A 94 -1.86 -5.28 10.75
CA SER A 94 -1.18 -6.12 11.73
C SER A 94 -0.74 -5.31 12.94
N ASN A 95 -0.50 -5.99 14.05
CA ASN A 95 -0.01 -5.35 15.26
C ASN A 95 1.46 -5.00 15.12
N VAL A 96 1.83 -3.83 15.62
CA VAL A 96 3.23 -3.42 15.78
C VAL A 96 3.53 -3.42 17.27
N GLU A 97 4.45 -4.29 17.68
CA GLU A 97 4.81 -4.43 19.09
C GLU A 97 5.65 -3.24 19.58
N GLU A 98 6.56 -2.76 18.74
CA GLU A 98 7.47 -1.70 19.11
C GLU A 98 7.84 -0.86 17.89
N ALA A 99 8.01 0.45 18.10
CA ALA A 99 8.54 1.37 17.10
C ALA A 99 9.62 2.22 17.76
N LEU A 100 10.69 2.49 17.01
CA LEU A 100 11.79 3.33 17.47
C LEU A 100 12.22 4.25 16.35
N ARG A 101 12.27 5.53 16.65
CA ARG A 101 12.77 6.53 15.69
C ARG A 101 14.29 6.57 15.77
N ILE A 102 14.95 6.28 14.67
CA ILE A 102 16.40 6.15 14.62
C ILE A 102 17.10 7.44 15.03
N ARG A 103 16.65 8.59 14.51
CA ARG A 103 17.32 9.87 14.77
C ARG A 103 17.26 10.29 16.23
N THR A 104 16.13 10.09 16.89
CA THR A 104 15.88 10.64 18.23
C THR A 104 15.90 9.61 19.35
N GLY A 105 15.75 8.32 19.00
CA GLY A 105 15.59 7.24 19.99
C GLY A 105 14.23 7.19 20.65
N GLU A 106 13.28 8.03 20.21
CA GLU A 106 11.91 7.98 20.73
C GLU A 106 11.27 6.63 20.41
N LYS A 107 10.45 6.15 21.32
CA LYS A 107 9.79 4.84 21.23
C LYS A 107 8.27 4.96 21.28
N GLY A 108 7.62 3.94 20.78
CA GLY A 108 6.17 3.82 20.85
C GLY A 108 5.44 4.88 20.01
N ALA A 109 4.35 5.41 20.57
CA ALA A 109 3.53 6.39 19.86
C ALA A 109 4.29 7.66 19.43
N GLU A 110 5.32 8.03 20.17
CA GLU A 110 6.15 9.19 19.84
C GLU A 110 7.06 8.95 18.63
N ALA A 111 7.27 7.68 18.27
CA ALA A 111 8.13 7.30 17.15
C ALA A 111 7.40 7.27 15.80
N ILE A 112 6.10 7.38 15.81
CA ILE A 112 5.28 7.26 14.59
C ILE A 112 4.55 8.53 14.22
#